data_941c6d93710100cf2aacbc1aaa5c63fd
#
_entry.id   941c6d93710100cf2aacbc1aaa5c63fd
#
_cell.length_a   1.000
_cell.length_b   1.000
_cell.length_c   1.000
_cell.angle_alpha   90.00
_cell.angle_beta   90.00
_cell.angle_gamma   90.00
#
_symmetry.space_group_name_H-M   'P 1'
#
loop_
_entity.id
_entity.type
_entity.pdbx_description
1 polymer ?
#
loop_
_entity_poly.entity_id
_entity_poly.type
_entity_poly.pdbx_seq_one_letter_code
_entity_poly.pdbx_strand_id
1 'polypeptide(L)'
;MRWPAENLTREDVVQTAHISEVVGKYSELAARLALLANGWTVHQSETDEAYDVLAQDPVSGDYARIQVKTIRQRMDRGGDLVVYAKKGNGTIYDLADADYIIGVWVIEGEVPRVYMFENRCLTEYWCGEARAAERWIELPLALNRDIYTVSTAVITEELPLPTAV
;
A
#
# COMPACT_ATOMS: atom_id res chain seq x y z
N MET A 1 -30.20 13.81 -6.17
CA MET A 1 -28.99 14.51 -5.66
C MET A 1 -27.94 14.47 -6.75
N ARG A 2 -27.45 15.62 -7.17
CA ARG A 2 -26.38 15.71 -8.15
C ARG A 2 -25.04 15.82 -7.40
N TRP A 3 -24.19 14.80 -7.55
CA TRP A 3 -22.84 14.83 -6.98
C TRP A 3 -21.91 15.62 -7.90
N PRO A 4 -21.26 16.69 -7.44
CA PRO A 4 -20.32 17.43 -8.24
C PRO A 4 -19.01 16.64 -8.36
N ALA A 5 -18.84 15.91 -9.46
CA ALA A 5 -17.63 15.12 -9.70
C ALA A 5 -16.50 15.92 -10.33
N GLU A 6 -16.79 17.09 -10.89
CA GLU A 6 -15.82 17.89 -11.62
C GLU A 6 -15.71 19.31 -11.02
N ASN A 7 -14.48 19.75 -10.83
CA ASN A 7 -14.13 21.13 -10.44
C ASN A 7 -14.59 21.59 -9.04
N LEU A 8 -14.65 20.65 -8.07
CA LEU A 8 -14.91 21.04 -6.68
C LEU A 8 -13.74 21.91 -6.17
N THR A 9 -14.01 23.13 -5.78
CA THR A 9 -13.02 24.04 -5.20
C THR A 9 -13.10 24.06 -3.67
N ARG A 10 -12.11 24.66 -3.03
CA ARG A 10 -12.10 24.82 -1.56
C ARG A 10 -13.32 25.62 -1.08
N GLU A 11 -13.82 26.55 -1.87
CA GLU A 11 -14.96 27.41 -1.56
C GLU A 11 -16.29 26.64 -1.58
N ASP A 12 -16.35 25.57 -2.37
CA ASP A 12 -17.55 24.71 -2.46
C ASP A 12 -17.70 23.76 -1.27
N VAL A 13 -16.66 23.61 -0.45
CA VAL A 13 -16.62 22.63 0.65
C VAL A 13 -17.03 23.29 1.96
N VAL A 14 -18.19 22.90 2.47
CA VAL A 14 -18.74 23.44 3.72
C VAL A 14 -17.96 22.91 4.96
N GLN A 15 -17.52 21.68 4.91
CA GLN A 15 -16.80 21.04 6.01
C GLN A 15 -15.58 20.29 5.47
N THR A 16 -14.42 20.49 6.09
CA THR A 16 -13.17 19.84 5.70
C THR A 16 -12.59 19.03 6.83
N ALA A 17 -12.13 17.83 6.51
CA ALA A 17 -11.23 17.08 7.38
C ALA A 17 -9.83 17.72 7.34
N HIS A 18 -9.00 17.39 8.32
CA HIS A 18 -7.63 17.85 8.37
C HIS A 18 -6.83 17.22 7.23
N ILE A 19 -6.19 18.02 6.39
CA ILE A 19 -5.53 17.54 5.15
C ILE A 19 -4.48 16.45 5.42
N SER A 20 -3.73 16.55 6.51
CA SER A 20 -2.73 15.56 6.88
C SER A 20 -3.35 14.20 7.23
N GLU A 21 -4.49 14.20 7.88
CA GLU A 21 -5.24 12.97 8.20
C GLU A 21 -5.83 12.35 6.93
N VAL A 22 -6.38 13.18 6.06
CA VAL A 22 -6.93 12.73 4.76
C VAL A 22 -5.84 12.09 3.91
N VAL A 23 -4.69 12.73 3.76
CA VAL A 23 -3.57 12.21 2.98
C VAL A 23 -3.00 10.93 3.60
N GLY A 24 -2.88 10.87 4.93
CA GLY A 24 -2.44 9.66 5.63
C GLY A 24 -3.40 8.48 5.40
N LYS A 25 -4.69 8.71 5.54
CA LYS A 25 -5.70 7.66 5.31
C LYS A 25 -5.81 7.26 3.84
N TYR A 26 -5.69 8.22 2.92
CA TYR A 26 -5.61 7.96 1.49
C TYR A 26 -4.42 7.05 1.16
N SER A 27 -3.26 7.31 1.74
CA SER A 27 -2.06 6.49 1.55
C SER A 27 -2.24 5.07 2.09
N GLU A 28 -2.85 4.89 3.25
CA GLU A 28 -3.16 3.56 3.80
C GLU A 28 -4.12 2.77 2.89
N LEU A 29 -5.14 3.42 2.36
CA LEU A 29 -6.10 2.81 1.43
C LEU A 29 -5.43 2.43 0.10
N ALA A 30 -4.59 3.30 -0.45
CA ALA A 30 -3.82 3.04 -1.66
C ALA A 30 -2.86 1.85 -1.48
N ALA A 31 -2.18 1.78 -0.33
CA ALA A 31 -1.30 0.67 0.01
C ALA A 31 -2.05 -0.67 0.05
N ARG A 32 -3.21 -0.71 0.71
CA ARG A 32 -4.05 -1.91 0.77
C ARG A 32 -4.58 -2.31 -0.61
N LEU A 33 -5.01 -1.34 -1.40
CA LEU A 33 -5.46 -1.58 -2.78
C LEU A 33 -4.33 -2.17 -3.63
N ALA A 34 -3.12 -1.62 -3.54
CA ALA A 34 -1.96 -2.12 -4.26
C ALA A 34 -1.58 -3.55 -3.85
N LEU A 35 -1.61 -3.86 -2.56
CA LEU A 35 -1.38 -5.22 -2.07
C LEU A 35 -2.40 -6.20 -2.63
N LEU A 36 -3.70 -5.88 -2.56
CA LEU A 36 -4.77 -6.70 -3.13
C LEU A 36 -4.60 -6.89 -4.65
N ALA A 37 -4.26 -5.82 -5.38
CA ALA A 37 -4.07 -5.87 -6.82
C ALA A 37 -2.91 -6.80 -7.24
N ASN A 38 -1.95 -7.03 -6.34
CA ASN A 38 -0.77 -7.85 -6.56
C ASN A 38 -0.79 -9.21 -5.83
N GLY A 39 -1.95 -9.68 -5.42
CA GLY A 39 -2.16 -11.03 -4.92
C GLY A 39 -1.99 -11.23 -3.41
N TRP A 40 -1.66 -10.18 -2.66
CA TRP A 40 -1.53 -10.27 -1.21
C TRP A 40 -2.91 -10.41 -0.55
N THR A 41 -2.99 -11.23 0.48
CA THR A 41 -4.14 -11.22 1.38
C THR A 41 -3.92 -10.15 2.45
N VAL A 42 -4.90 -9.27 2.63
CA VAL A 42 -4.76 -8.08 3.48
C VAL A 42 -5.64 -8.21 4.71
N HIS A 43 -5.07 -8.00 5.89
CA HIS A 43 -5.75 -8.03 7.17
C HIS A 43 -5.61 -6.68 7.88
N GLN A 44 -6.65 -6.29 8.58
CA GLN A 44 -6.66 -5.12 9.46
C GLN A 44 -6.67 -5.55 10.91
N SER A 45 -5.80 -4.94 11.75
CA SER A 45 -5.88 -5.14 13.19
C SER A 45 -7.04 -4.33 13.77
N GLU A 46 -7.74 -4.90 14.74
CA GLU A 46 -8.73 -4.18 15.56
C GLU A 46 -8.10 -3.43 16.73
N THR A 47 -6.86 -3.77 17.05
CA THR A 47 -6.08 -3.09 18.08
C THR A 47 -5.07 -2.12 17.46
N ASP A 48 -4.62 -1.15 18.26
CA ASP A 48 -3.61 -0.17 17.85
C ASP A 48 -2.23 -0.84 17.88
N GLU A 49 -1.73 -1.18 16.70
CA GLU A 49 -0.44 -1.85 16.50
C GLU A 49 0.60 -0.89 15.93
N ALA A 50 1.86 -1.28 16.02
CA ALA A 50 2.96 -0.51 15.44
C ALA A 50 3.01 -0.56 13.90
N TYR A 51 2.21 -1.42 13.28
CA TYR A 51 2.05 -1.53 11.83
C TYR A 51 0.61 -1.18 11.41
N ASP A 52 0.45 -0.74 10.18
CA ASP A 52 -0.87 -0.37 9.66
C ASP A 52 -1.60 -1.54 9.00
N VAL A 53 -0.84 -2.51 8.48
CA VAL A 53 -1.37 -3.64 7.70
C VAL A 53 -0.63 -4.93 8.06
N LEU A 54 -1.39 -6.00 8.25
CA LEU A 54 -0.86 -7.37 8.23
C LEU A 54 -1.23 -7.99 6.87
N ALA A 55 -0.27 -8.47 6.12
CA ALA A 55 -0.51 -9.06 4.81
C ALA A 55 0.21 -10.39 4.65
N GLN A 56 -0.39 -11.29 3.86
CA GLN A 56 0.20 -12.57 3.53
C GLN A 56 0.79 -12.52 2.12
N ASP A 57 2.06 -12.86 1.99
CA ASP A 57 2.77 -12.92 0.73
C ASP A 57 2.16 -14.02 -0.16
N PRO A 58 1.76 -13.71 -1.40
CA PRO A 58 1.15 -14.69 -2.29
C PRO A 58 2.11 -15.79 -2.77
N VAL A 59 3.41 -15.56 -2.66
CA VAL A 59 4.45 -16.52 -3.12
C VAL A 59 4.93 -17.41 -1.99
N SER A 60 5.36 -16.81 -0.88
CA SER A 60 5.89 -17.56 0.26
C SER A 60 4.80 -18.10 1.20
N GLY A 61 3.66 -17.43 1.27
CA GLY A 61 2.61 -17.68 2.27
C GLY A 61 2.93 -17.12 3.65
N ASP A 62 4.05 -16.42 3.80
CA ASP A 62 4.44 -15.79 5.07
C ASP A 62 3.64 -14.52 5.33
N TYR A 63 3.38 -14.26 6.60
CA TYR A 63 2.76 -13.01 7.03
C TYR A 63 3.81 -11.93 7.25
N ALA A 64 3.50 -10.73 6.80
CA ALA A 64 4.33 -9.55 6.96
C ALA A 64 3.56 -8.40 7.62
N ARG A 65 4.18 -7.77 8.58
CA ARG A 65 3.70 -6.52 9.18
C ARG A 65 4.23 -5.37 8.37
N ILE A 66 3.35 -4.49 7.93
CA ILE A 66 3.68 -3.41 7.00
C ILE A 66 3.26 -2.07 7.59
N GLN A 67 4.21 -1.14 7.66
CA GLN A 67 3.96 0.25 7.99
C GLN A 67 3.79 1.06 6.71
N VAL A 68 2.76 1.90 6.65
CA VAL A 68 2.50 2.77 5.52
C VAL A 68 2.94 4.21 5.83
N LYS A 69 3.62 4.84 4.88
CA LYS A 69 4.04 6.23 4.96
C LYS A 69 3.76 6.94 3.65
N THR A 70 3.39 8.20 3.72
CA THR A 70 3.30 9.05 2.54
C THR A 70 4.70 9.52 2.13
N ILE A 71 5.04 9.35 0.87
CA ILE A 71 6.30 9.86 0.29
C ILE A 71 6.23 11.37 0.18
N ARG A 72 7.31 12.04 0.54
CA ARG A 72 7.51 13.47 0.29
C ARG A 72 8.51 13.66 -0.83
N GLN A 73 8.15 14.42 -1.84
CA GLN A 73 9.10 14.87 -2.86
C GLN A 73 9.85 16.10 -2.33
N ARG A 74 11.16 16.00 -2.24
CA ARG A 74 12.03 17.04 -1.70
C ARG A 74 12.69 17.82 -2.84
N MET A 75 12.09 18.96 -3.20
CA MET A 75 12.59 19.83 -4.27
C MET A 75 13.95 20.45 -3.91
N ASP A 76 14.22 20.65 -2.63
CA ASP A 76 15.51 21.09 -2.09
C ASP A 76 16.61 20.01 -2.19
N ARG A 77 16.23 18.78 -2.52
CA ARG A 77 17.15 17.64 -2.81
C ARG A 77 17.02 17.19 -4.27
N GLY A 78 16.76 18.11 -5.19
CA GLY A 78 16.67 17.80 -6.62
C GLY A 78 15.44 16.96 -7.01
N GLY A 79 14.39 16.95 -6.18
CA GLY A 79 13.17 16.20 -6.43
C GLY A 79 13.16 14.77 -5.89
N ASP A 80 14.09 14.42 -5.02
CA ASP A 80 14.16 13.10 -4.39
C ASP A 80 12.86 12.74 -3.68
N LEU A 81 12.47 11.49 -3.83
CA LEU A 81 11.38 10.87 -3.08
C LEU A 81 11.91 10.38 -1.74
N VAL A 82 11.27 10.82 -0.65
CA VAL A 82 11.72 10.55 0.71
C VAL A 82 10.59 9.98 1.55
N VAL A 83 10.89 8.90 2.26
CA VAL A 83 10.01 8.31 3.28
C VAL A 83 10.64 8.53 4.65
N TYR A 84 9.97 9.28 5.51
CA TYR A 84 10.38 9.45 6.90
C TYR A 84 9.78 8.35 7.76
N ALA A 85 10.63 7.43 8.21
CA ALA A 85 10.22 6.22 8.93
C ALA A 85 10.41 6.39 10.45
N LYS A 86 9.75 7.39 11.02
CA LYS A 86 9.71 7.60 12.47
C LYS A 86 8.28 7.42 12.99
N LYS A 87 8.20 6.89 14.21
CA LYS A 87 6.96 6.85 15.00
C LYS A 87 6.63 8.25 15.52
N GLY A 88 5.40 8.44 16.02
CA GLY A 88 4.97 9.70 16.61
C GLY A 88 5.83 10.18 17.78
N ASN A 89 6.47 9.26 18.53
CA ASN A 89 7.40 9.58 19.61
C ASN A 89 8.84 9.86 19.15
N GLY A 90 9.11 9.87 17.83
CA GLY A 90 10.41 10.14 17.23
C GLY A 90 11.35 8.94 17.13
N THR A 91 10.96 7.75 17.63
CA THR A 91 11.76 6.53 17.49
C THR A 91 11.57 5.88 16.12
N ILE A 92 12.53 5.04 15.73
CA ILE A 92 12.46 4.27 14.48
C ILE A 92 11.51 3.08 14.60
N TYR A 93 11.09 2.54 13.46
CA TYR A 93 10.45 1.23 13.41
C TYR A 93 11.53 0.16 13.42
N ASP A 94 11.57 -0.68 14.46
CA ASP A 94 12.44 -1.84 14.51
C ASP A 94 11.79 -3.07 13.85
N LEU A 95 12.49 -4.20 13.80
CA LEU A 95 11.98 -5.42 13.19
C LEU A 95 10.86 -6.11 14.01
N ALA A 96 10.67 -5.70 15.28
CA ALA A 96 9.51 -6.12 16.06
C ALA A 96 8.25 -5.33 15.69
N ASP A 97 8.40 -4.11 15.16
CA ASP A 97 7.30 -3.25 14.77
C ASP A 97 6.76 -3.58 13.38
N ALA A 98 7.63 -3.67 12.39
CA ALA A 98 7.28 -3.90 10.99
C ALA A 98 8.39 -4.61 10.22
N ASP A 99 7.99 -5.48 9.31
CA ASP A 99 8.91 -6.21 8.42
C ASP A 99 9.22 -5.39 7.16
N TYR A 100 8.20 -4.68 6.66
CA TYR A 100 8.27 -3.84 5.46
C TYR A 100 7.70 -2.46 5.70
N ILE A 101 8.10 -1.53 4.85
CA ILE A 101 7.52 -0.20 4.74
C ILE A 101 6.94 -0.05 3.34
N ILE A 102 5.75 0.50 3.26
CA ILE A 102 5.16 0.97 2.01
C ILE A 102 5.20 2.48 2.01
N GLY A 103 5.84 3.04 0.98
CA GLY A 103 5.77 4.46 0.65
C GLY A 103 4.74 4.71 -0.44
N VAL A 104 3.83 5.63 -0.20
CA VAL A 104 2.81 6.05 -1.17
C VAL A 104 3.11 7.46 -1.64
N TRP A 105 3.39 7.61 -2.92
CA TRP A 105 3.59 8.91 -3.54
C TRP A 105 2.27 9.43 -4.08
N VAL A 106 1.73 10.42 -3.35
CA VAL A 106 0.47 11.08 -3.68
C VAL A 106 0.79 12.28 -4.57
N ILE A 107 0.42 12.15 -5.85
CA ILE A 107 0.62 13.19 -6.87
C ILE A 107 -0.73 13.83 -7.15
N GLU A 108 -0.81 15.15 -7.01
CA GLU A 108 -2.06 15.88 -7.25
C GLU A 108 -2.56 15.67 -8.69
N GLY A 109 -3.82 15.29 -8.84
CA GLY A 109 -4.45 15.04 -10.14
C GLY A 109 -4.07 13.73 -10.82
N GLU A 110 -3.26 12.89 -10.17
CA GLU A 110 -2.82 11.60 -10.70
C GLU A 110 -3.17 10.45 -9.77
N VAL A 111 -3.11 9.24 -10.32
CA VAL A 111 -3.19 8.01 -9.53
C VAL A 111 -1.92 7.88 -8.69
N PRO A 112 -2.03 7.57 -7.39
CA PRO A 112 -0.86 7.44 -6.53
C PRO A 112 0.03 6.27 -6.97
N ARG A 113 1.33 6.40 -6.72
CA ARG A 113 2.30 5.32 -6.93
C ARG A 113 2.69 4.72 -5.58
N VAL A 114 2.74 3.40 -5.52
CA VAL A 114 2.95 2.63 -4.28
C VAL A 114 4.24 1.83 -4.41
N TYR A 115 5.13 2.00 -3.45
CA TYR A 115 6.42 1.31 -3.39
C TYR A 115 6.58 0.58 -2.07
N MET A 116 7.13 -0.63 -2.12
CA MET A 116 7.40 -1.47 -0.95
C MET A 116 8.89 -1.75 -0.84
N PHE A 117 9.40 -1.74 0.36
CA PHE A 117 10.80 -2.07 0.66
C PHE A 117 10.95 -2.62 2.09
N GLU A 118 12.06 -3.32 2.31
CA GLU A 118 12.35 -3.90 3.63
C GLU A 118 12.57 -2.82 4.69
N ASN A 119 12.09 -3.08 5.89
CA ASN A 119 12.43 -2.28 7.05
C ASN A 119 13.87 -2.60 7.48
N ARG A 120 14.78 -1.65 7.29
CA ARG A 120 16.19 -1.73 7.69
C ARG A 120 16.50 -0.89 8.92
N CYS A 121 15.47 -0.57 9.71
CA CYS A 121 15.59 0.22 10.94
C CYS A 121 16.25 1.60 10.72
N LEU A 122 15.95 2.23 9.59
CA LEU A 122 16.45 3.56 9.23
C LEU A 122 15.40 4.62 9.55
N THR A 123 15.86 5.84 9.81
CA THR A 123 14.98 7.00 10.03
C THR A 123 14.40 7.55 8.73
N GLU A 124 15.07 7.29 7.61
CA GLU A 124 14.75 7.85 6.31
C GLU A 124 15.15 6.89 5.19
N TYR A 125 14.28 6.76 4.19
CA TYR A 125 14.55 6.06 2.93
C TYR A 125 14.36 7.05 1.80
N TRP A 126 15.23 7.04 0.81
CA TRP A 126 15.17 8.00 -0.28
C TRP A 126 15.74 7.46 -1.59
N CYS A 127 15.25 7.99 -2.70
CA CYS A 127 15.80 7.75 -4.03
C CYS A 127 15.35 8.87 -4.98
N GLY A 128 16.07 9.05 -6.08
CA GLY A 128 15.60 9.87 -7.18
C GLY A 128 14.38 9.23 -7.84
N GLU A 129 13.46 10.05 -8.34
CA GLU A 129 12.22 9.60 -8.99
C GLU A 129 12.46 8.57 -10.08
N ALA A 130 13.43 8.81 -10.98
CA ALA A 130 13.76 7.93 -12.10
C ALA A 130 14.26 6.54 -11.65
N ARG A 131 14.72 6.40 -10.41
CA ARG A 131 15.29 5.17 -9.86
C ARG A 131 14.40 4.48 -8.84
N ALA A 132 13.22 5.04 -8.57
CA ALA A 132 12.34 4.54 -7.53
C ALA A 132 11.93 3.08 -7.78
N ALA A 133 11.55 2.74 -9.00
CA ALA A 133 11.16 1.37 -9.38
C ALA A 133 12.34 0.37 -9.40
N GLU A 134 13.57 0.84 -9.48
CA GLU A 134 14.77 -0.01 -9.38
C GLU A 134 15.19 -0.25 -7.93
N ARG A 135 15.02 0.76 -7.08
CA ARG A 135 15.49 0.75 -5.70
C ARG A 135 14.46 0.20 -4.72
N TRP A 136 13.20 0.45 -5.01
CA TRP A 136 12.03 -0.04 -4.29
C TRP A 136 11.18 -0.88 -5.22
N ILE A 137 10.40 -1.78 -4.68
CA ILE A 137 9.46 -2.58 -5.47
C ILE A 137 8.20 -1.76 -5.69
N GLU A 138 7.88 -1.41 -6.93
CA GLU A 138 6.61 -0.77 -7.26
C GLU A 138 5.48 -1.79 -7.27
N LEU A 139 4.40 -1.48 -6.57
CA LEU A 139 3.16 -2.24 -6.55
C LEU A 139 2.12 -1.50 -7.40
N PRO A 140 1.85 -1.90 -8.65
CA PRO A 140 0.84 -1.28 -9.48
C PRO A 140 -0.56 -1.38 -8.85
N LEU A 141 -1.36 -0.33 -8.95
CA LEU A 141 -2.76 -0.33 -8.48
C LEU A 141 -3.69 -1.10 -9.44
N ALA A 142 -3.29 -1.28 -10.68
CA ALA A 142 -4.09 -2.02 -11.67
C ALA A 142 -4.24 -3.48 -11.25
N LEU A 143 -5.49 -3.92 -11.13
CA LEU A 143 -5.80 -5.30 -10.79
C LEU A 143 -5.36 -6.26 -11.89
N ASN A 144 -4.45 -7.16 -11.54
CA ASN A 144 -4.08 -8.27 -12.41
C ASN A 144 -4.94 -9.49 -12.04
N ARG A 145 -5.95 -9.78 -12.86
CA ARG A 145 -6.85 -10.91 -12.61
C ARG A 145 -6.21 -12.26 -12.85
N ASP A 146 -5.16 -12.33 -13.64
CA ASP A 146 -4.50 -13.59 -14.01
C ASP A 146 -3.87 -14.30 -12.81
N ILE A 147 -3.46 -13.55 -11.80
CA ILE A 147 -2.97 -14.14 -10.54
C ILE A 147 -4.06 -14.87 -9.74
N TYR A 148 -5.33 -14.63 -10.04
CA TYR A 148 -6.47 -15.24 -9.33
C TYR A 148 -7.19 -16.32 -10.16
N THR A 149 -6.93 -16.44 -11.46
CA THR A 149 -7.66 -17.35 -12.35
C THR A 149 -7.16 -18.80 -12.30
N VAL A 150 -5.97 -19.05 -11.80
CA VAL A 150 -5.39 -20.40 -11.71
C VAL A 150 -6.13 -21.28 -10.69
N SER A 151 -6.78 -20.68 -9.69
CA SER A 151 -7.54 -21.39 -8.64
C SER A 151 -8.86 -22.01 -9.15
N THR A 152 -9.43 -21.49 -10.23
CA THR A 152 -10.71 -21.98 -10.76
C THR A 152 -10.55 -23.18 -11.70
N ALA A 153 -9.38 -23.39 -12.28
CA ALA A 153 -9.12 -24.52 -13.17
C ALA A 153 -8.93 -25.86 -12.42
N VAL A 154 -8.61 -25.82 -11.12
CA VAL A 154 -8.39 -27.02 -10.29
C VAL A 154 -9.69 -27.60 -9.71
N ILE A 155 -10.79 -26.84 -9.73
CA ILE A 155 -12.09 -27.25 -9.15
C ILE A 155 -12.95 -28.02 -10.17
N THR A 156 -12.55 -28.10 -11.44
CA THR A 156 -13.28 -28.80 -12.49
C THR A 156 -12.73 -30.21 -12.83
N GLU A 157 -11.84 -30.78 -12.01
CA GLU A 157 -11.64 -32.23 -12.06
C GLU A 157 -12.87 -32.89 -11.41
N GLU A 158 -13.79 -33.30 -12.23
CA GLU A 158 -14.93 -34.14 -11.85
C GLU A 158 -14.43 -35.35 -11.08
N LEU A 159 -14.80 -35.41 -9.81
CA LEU A 159 -14.70 -36.66 -9.05
C LEU A 159 -15.51 -37.73 -9.82
N PRO A 160 -14.91 -38.87 -10.18
CA PRO A 160 -15.64 -39.92 -10.84
C PRO A 160 -16.79 -40.38 -9.90
N LEU A 161 -18.00 -40.37 -10.43
CA LEU A 161 -19.16 -40.90 -9.73
C LEU A 161 -18.92 -42.34 -9.30
N PRO A 162 -19.26 -42.70 -8.04
CA PRO A 162 -19.14 -44.09 -7.62
C PRO A 162 -20.04 -44.96 -8.50
N THR A 163 -19.43 -45.94 -9.17
CA THR A 163 -20.14 -46.97 -9.89
C THR A 163 -20.99 -47.74 -8.88
N ALA A 164 -22.30 -47.69 -9.03
CA ALA A 164 -23.24 -48.48 -8.30
C ALA A 164 -22.99 -49.97 -8.61
N VAL A 165 -22.79 -50.79 -7.56
CA VAL A 165 -22.80 -52.24 -7.61
C VAL A 165 -24.20 -52.73 -7.37
#